data_51884ead6a633352986a890ff23104d9
#
_entry.id   51884ead6a633352986a890ff23104d9
#
_cell.length_a   1.000
_cell.length_b   1.000
_cell.length_c   1.000
_cell.angle_alpha   90.00
_cell.angle_beta   90.00
_cell.angle_gamma   90.00
#
_symmetry.space_group_name_H-M   'P 1'
#
loop_
_entity.id
_entity.type
_entity.pdbx_description
1 polymer ?
#
loop_
_entity_poly.entity_id
_entity_poly.type
_entity_poly.pdbx_seq_one_letter_code
_entity_poly.pdbx_strand_id
1 'polypeptide(L)'
;MKLYIVSNRLPVKISGQKGEFIFSRSEGGLTTGLDSLQTPYEKHWIGWPGMCIQENEDKNKVTSKLESMNLHPVFLSESQVENYYEGYSNSTIWPLCHYFFVYTLYKSCFWQSYQEVNLLFCKKISELDRKSVV
;
A
#
# COMPACT_ATOMS: atom_id res chain seq x y z
N MET A 1 18.65 -13.88 -0.42
CA MET A 1 17.53 -13.76 0.56
C MET A 1 16.76 -12.48 0.24
N LYS A 2 15.44 -12.49 0.37
CA LYS A 2 14.56 -11.35 0.09
C LYS A 2 14.16 -10.64 1.38
N LEU A 3 14.07 -9.31 1.33
CA LEU A 3 13.53 -8.46 2.39
C LEU A 3 12.21 -7.89 1.92
N TYR A 4 11.11 -8.25 2.58
CA TYR A 4 9.79 -7.70 2.29
C TYR A 4 9.52 -6.50 3.19
N ILE A 5 9.27 -5.34 2.56
CA ILE A 5 8.82 -4.13 3.21
C ILE A 5 7.33 -3.98 2.91
N VAL A 6 6.52 -3.87 3.96
CA VAL A 6 5.07 -3.71 3.82
C VAL A 6 4.67 -2.38 4.42
N SER A 7 4.05 -1.53 3.62
CA SER A 7 3.55 -0.23 4.08
C SER A 7 2.22 0.08 3.40
N ASN A 8 1.45 1.01 4.00
CA ASN A 8 0.17 1.42 3.41
C ASN A 8 0.34 1.87 1.96
N ARG A 9 1.39 2.64 1.65
CA ARG A 9 1.62 3.21 0.33
C ARG A 9 2.99 2.82 -0.22
N LEU A 10 3.05 2.51 -1.52
CA LEU A 10 4.31 2.31 -2.24
C LEU A 10 5.14 3.61 -2.30
N PRO A 11 6.48 3.52 -2.40
CA PRO A 11 7.38 4.66 -2.49
C PRO A 11 7.38 5.30 -3.89
N VAL A 12 6.24 5.31 -4.54
CA VAL A 12 6.06 5.82 -5.91
C VAL A 12 4.80 6.69 -5.97
N LYS A 13 4.86 7.73 -6.76
CA LYS A 13 3.73 8.57 -7.15
C LYS A 13 3.37 8.25 -8.60
N ILE A 14 2.14 7.83 -8.80
CA ILE A 14 1.59 7.53 -10.13
C ILE A 14 0.61 8.63 -10.49
N SER A 15 0.73 9.16 -11.70
CA SER A 15 -0.18 10.14 -12.29
C SER A 15 -0.52 9.74 -13.71
N GLY A 16 -1.62 10.27 -14.25
CA GLY A 16 -2.11 9.92 -15.56
C GLY A 16 -3.44 9.17 -15.53
N GLN A 17 -3.96 8.86 -16.71
CA GLN A 17 -5.26 8.18 -16.89
C GLN A 17 -5.24 7.34 -18.17
N LYS A 18 -6.15 6.34 -18.26
CA LYS A 18 -6.46 5.58 -19.49
C LYS A 18 -5.24 5.03 -20.23
N GLY A 19 -4.41 4.29 -19.51
CA GLY A 19 -3.28 3.58 -20.10
C GLY A 19 -1.98 4.39 -20.24
N GLU A 20 -2.00 5.70 -19.99
CA GLU A 20 -0.81 6.55 -19.92
C GLU A 20 -0.50 6.92 -18.48
N PHE A 21 0.44 6.19 -17.88
CA PHE A 21 0.85 6.39 -16.49
C PHE A 21 2.27 6.90 -16.41
N ILE A 22 2.46 7.96 -15.62
CA ILE A 22 3.76 8.54 -15.31
C ILE A 22 4.12 8.13 -13.87
N PHE A 23 5.30 7.57 -13.72
CA PHE A 23 5.82 7.09 -12.44
C PHE A 23 6.94 8.00 -11.98
N SER A 24 6.83 8.51 -10.77
CA SER A 24 7.88 9.31 -10.13
C SER A 24 8.10 8.81 -8.70
N ARG A 25 9.30 9.06 -8.18
CA ARG A 25 9.61 8.69 -6.78
C ARG A 25 8.75 9.51 -5.83
N SER A 26 8.19 8.86 -4.80
CA SER A 26 7.52 9.55 -3.71
C SER A 26 8.57 10.08 -2.74
N GLU A 27 8.44 11.34 -2.34
CA GLU A 27 9.26 11.95 -1.30
C GLU A 27 8.56 11.75 0.06
N GLY A 28 9.30 11.32 1.05
CA GLY A 28 8.79 11.15 2.42
C GLY A 28 9.82 10.50 3.33
N GLY A 29 9.74 10.82 4.63
CA GLY A 29 10.71 10.34 5.62
C GLY A 29 10.82 8.81 5.70
N LEU A 30 9.69 8.10 5.64
CA LEU A 30 9.67 6.63 5.63
C LEU A 30 10.34 6.06 4.38
N THR A 31 10.00 6.60 3.21
CA THR A 31 10.58 6.17 1.93
C THR A 31 12.09 6.40 1.91
N THR A 32 12.52 7.61 2.28
CA THR A 32 13.94 7.96 2.31
C THR A 32 14.70 7.11 3.32
N GLY A 33 14.15 6.89 4.52
CA GLY A 33 14.77 6.07 5.56
C GLY A 33 14.93 4.61 5.16
N LEU A 34 13.90 4.01 4.58
CA LEU A 34 13.94 2.60 4.16
C LEU A 34 14.75 2.37 2.89
N ASP A 35 14.80 3.35 1.98
CA ASP A 35 15.66 3.29 0.81
C ASP A 35 17.14 3.35 1.16
N SER A 36 17.49 4.17 2.15
CA SER A 36 18.87 4.30 2.64
C SER A 36 19.36 3.07 3.42
N LEU A 37 18.48 2.15 3.78
CA LEU A 37 18.83 0.93 4.49
C LEU A 37 19.79 0.08 3.64
N GLN A 38 21.04 0.01 4.03
CA GLN A 38 22.02 -0.87 3.43
C GLN A 38 21.78 -2.30 3.93
N THR A 39 21.47 -3.20 3.01
CA THR A 39 21.23 -4.61 3.32
C THR A 39 21.73 -5.48 2.16
N PRO A 40 22.30 -6.67 2.45
CA PRO A 40 22.66 -7.64 1.41
C PRO A 40 21.44 -8.31 0.75
N TYR A 41 20.24 -8.02 1.24
CA TYR A 41 19.00 -8.64 0.77
C TYR A 41 18.35 -7.84 -0.36
N GLU A 42 17.76 -8.53 -1.32
CA GLU A 42 16.93 -7.93 -2.37
C GLU A 42 15.65 -7.38 -1.74
N LYS A 43 15.42 -6.08 -1.86
CA LYS A 43 14.25 -5.42 -1.28
C LYS A 43 13.04 -5.59 -2.20
N HIS A 44 11.94 -6.07 -1.64
CA HIS A 44 10.62 -6.13 -2.27
C HIS A 44 9.65 -5.30 -1.44
N TRP A 45 8.98 -4.34 -2.06
CA TRP A 45 8.09 -3.43 -1.36
C TRP A 45 6.63 -3.69 -1.76
N ILE A 46 5.76 -3.90 -0.77
CA ILE A 46 4.34 -4.21 -0.94
C ILE A 46 3.53 -3.02 -0.40
N GLY A 47 2.60 -2.51 -1.18
CA GLY A 47 1.77 -1.37 -0.77
C GLY A 47 0.73 -0.95 -1.79
N TRP A 48 -0.14 -0.04 -1.39
CA TRP A 48 -1.08 0.61 -2.29
C TRP A 48 -0.33 1.59 -3.21
N PRO A 49 -0.62 1.59 -4.53
CA PRO A 49 0.09 2.46 -5.49
C PRO A 49 -0.28 3.95 -5.38
N GLY A 50 -1.23 4.33 -4.51
CA GLY A 50 -1.60 5.72 -4.26
C GLY A 50 -2.67 6.27 -5.18
N MET A 51 -3.24 5.44 -6.05
CA MET A 51 -4.41 5.76 -6.87
C MET A 51 -5.33 4.55 -7.00
N CYS A 52 -6.63 4.81 -7.15
CA CYS A 52 -7.62 3.79 -7.39
C CYS A 52 -7.73 3.53 -8.89
N ILE A 53 -7.42 2.32 -9.32
CA ILE A 53 -7.48 1.87 -10.71
C ILE A 53 -8.58 0.82 -10.80
N GLN A 54 -9.57 1.04 -11.65
CA GLN A 54 -10.70 0.14 -11.79
C GLN A 54 -10.50 -0.87 -12.92
N GLU A 55 -10.00 -0.42 -14.07
CA GLU A 55 -9.83 -1.24 -15.26
C GLU A 55 -8.72 -2.28 -15.08
N ASN A 56 -9.00 -3.53 -15.42
CA ASN A 56 -8.04 -4.61 -15.28
C ASN A 56 -6.83 -4.45 -16.20
N GLU A 57 -7.01 -3.88 -17.39
CA GLU A 57 -5.92 -3.62 -18.32
C GLU A 57 -4.93 -2.62 -17.73
N ASP A 58 -5.42 -1.55 -17.14
CA ASP A 58 -4.62 -0.53 -16.47
C ASP A 58 -3.91 -1.09 -15.21
N LYS A 59 -4.61 -1.93 -14.43
CA LYS A 59 -3.98 -2.65 -13.32
C LYS A 59 -2.82 -3.51 -13.77
N ASN A 60 -2.97 -4.24 -14.88
CA ASN A 60 -1.91 -5.08 -15.42
C ASN A 60 -0.70 -4.26 -15.90
N LYS A 61 -0.93 -3.14 -16.59
CA LYS A 61 0.13 -2.22 -17.03
C LYS A 61 0.91 -1.66 -15.85
N VAL A 62 0.19 -1.15 -14.84
CA VAL A 62 0.80 -0.60 -13.62
C VAL A 62 1.55 -1.68 -12.85
N THR A 63 0.98 -2.88 -12.70
CA THR A 63 1.62 -3.99 -12.02
C THR A 63 2.93 -4.38 -12.71
N SER A 64 2.93 -4.57 -14.02
CA SER A 64 4.13 -4.95 -14.78
C SER A 64 5.26 -3.92 -14.62
N LYS A 65 4.93 -2.63 -14.65
CA LYS A 65 5.91 -1.56 -14.44
C LYS A 65 6.45 -1.54 -13.02
N LEU A 66 5.59 -1.67 -12.02
CA LEU A 66 5.99 -1.67 -10.61
C LEU A 66 6.82 -2.91 -10.25
N GLU A 67 6.43 -4.09 -10.73
CA GLU A 67 7.17 -5.33 -10.49
C GLU A 67 8.58 -5.31 -11.08
N SER A 68 8.81 -4.60 -12.19
CA SER A 68 10.15 -4.38 -12.73
C SER A 68 11.07 -3.58 -11.79
N MET A 69 10.49 -2.92 -10.77
CA MET A 69 11.20 -2.16 -9.74
C MET A 69 11.12 -2.84 -8.36
N ASN A 70 10.74 -4.12 -8.29
CA ASN A 70 10.48 -4.85 -7.05
C ASN A 70 9.41 -4.21 -6.15
N LEU A 71 8.46 -3.50 -6.76
CA LEU A 71 7.31 -2.91 -6.09
C LEU A 71 6.05 -3.74 -6.42
N HIS A 72 5.33 -4.17 -5.39
CA HIS A 72 4.20 -5.08 -5.53
C HIS A 72 2.91 -4.38 -5.09
N PRO A 73 2.03 -3.99 -6.03
CA PRO A 73 0.85 -3.22 -5.70
C PRO A 73 -0.25 -4.06 -5.04
N VAL A 74 -0.88 -3.48 -4.04
CA VAL A 74 -2.18 -3.89 -3.49
C VAL A 74 -3.19 -2.84 -3.91
N PHE A 75 -4.06 -3.19 -4.87
CA PHE A 75 -5.07 -2.25 -5.34
C PHE A 75 -6.23 -2.15 -4.36
N LEU A 76 -6.63 -0.94 -4.05
CA LEU A 76 -7.74 -0.62 -3.17
C LEU A 76 -8.80 0.16 -3.93
N SER A 77 -10.08 -0.04 -3.58
CA SER A 77 -11.18 0.80 -4.04
C SER A 77 -11.20 2.13 -3.29
N GLU A 78 -11.90 3.12 -3.84
CA GLU A 78 -12.09 4.42 -3.17
C GLU A 78 -12.73 4.26 -1.78
N SER A 79 -13.76 3.42 -1.67
CA SER A 79 -14.43 3.15 -0.39
C SER A 79 -13.51 2.45 0.63
N GLN A 80 -12.61 1.58 0.17
CA GLN A 80 -11.60 0.99 1.04
C GLN A 80 -10.60 2.02 1.53
N VAL A 81 -10.11 2.91 0.66
CA VAL A 81 -9.19 3.99 1.07
C VAL A 81 -9.88 4.91 2.07
N GLU A 82 -11.11 5.34 1.80
CA GLU A 82 -11.88 6.21 2.68
C GLU A 82 -12.12 5.57 4.06
N ASN A 83 -12.59 4.33 4.12
CA ASN A 83 -12.93 3.69 5.39
C ASN A 83 -11.73 3.14 6.14
N TYR A 84 -10.75 2.56 5.44
CA TYR A 84 -9.57 1.98 6.06
C TYR A 84 -8.54 3.04 6.45
N TYR A 85 -8.15 3.93 5.50
CA TYR A 85 -7.08 4.87 5.73
C TYR A 85 -7.56 6.14 6.42
N GLU A 86 -8.50 6.87 5.81
CA GLU A 86 -9.02 8.11 6.41
C GLU A 86 -9.92 7.83 7.62
N GLY A 87 -10.71 6.76 7.56
CA GLY A 87 -11.60 6.35 8.64
C GLY A 87 -10.84 5.68 9.78
N TYR A 88 -10.50 4.39 9.65
CA TYR A 88 -9.95 3.63 10.77
C TYR A 88 -8.57 4.12 11.20
N SER A 89 -7.65 4.28 10.28
CA SER A 89 -6.28 4.67 10.62
C SER A 89 -6.20 6.11 11.15
N ASN A 90 -6.74 7.08 10.41
CA ASN A 90 -6.58 8.50 10.73
C ASN A 90 -7.63 9.03 11.72
N SER A 91 -8.87 8.52 11.68
CA SER A 91 -9.95 9.03 12.53
C SER A 91 -10.24 8.16 13.76
N THR A 92 -9.73 6.92 13.82
CA THR A 92 -9.88 6.05 15.00
C THR A 92 -8.54 5.83 15.70
N ILE A 93 -7.59 5.16 15.05
CA ILE A 93 -6.34 4.73 15.71
C ILE A 93 -5.41 5.91 16.00
N TRP A 94 -5.22 6.81 15.04
CA TRP A 94 -4.30 7.92 15.21
C TRP A 94 -4.67 8.84 16.40
N PRO A 95 -5.91 9.34 16.53
CA PRO A 95 -6.31 10.13 17.69
C PRO A 95 -6.21 9.35 19.00
N LEU A 96 -6.59 8.07 19.00
CA LEU A 96 -6.52 7.21 20.16
C LEU A 96 -5.08 7.09 20.69
N CYS A 97 -4.12 6.80 19.80
CA CYS A 97 -2.71 6.65 20.16
C CYS A 97 -2.03 7.97 20.56
N HIS A 98 -2.59 9.10 20.17
CA HIS A 98 -2.08 10.44 20.52
C HIS A 98 -2.85 11.10 21.67
N TYR A 99 -3.66 10.33 22.41
CA TYR A 99 -4.47 10.81 23.56
C TYR A 99 -5.54 11.87 23.20
N PHE A 100 -5.96 11.95 21.94
CA PHE A 100 -7.02 12.84 21.46
C PHE A 100 -8.38 12.13 21.41
N PHE A 101 -8.79 11.50 22.49
CA PHE A 101 -9.99 10.66 22.55
C PHE A 101 -11.27 11.35 22.08
N VAL A 102 -11.37 12.65 22.28
CA VAL A 102 -12.56 13.45 21.87
C VAL A 102 -12.74 13.45 20.34
N TYR A 103 -11.66 13.30 19.60
CA TYR A 103 -11.69 13.28 18.13
C TYR A 103 -11.76 11.88 17.54
N THR A 104 -11.77 10.85 18.39
CA THR A 104 -11.80 9.46 17.92
C THR A 104 -13.18 9.08 17.43
N LEU A 105 -13.28 8.61 16.17
CA LEU A 105 -14.51 8.14 15.56
C LEU A 105 -14.53 6.62 15.52
N TYR A 106 -15.62 6.05 16.03
CA TYR A 106 -15.85 4.60 16.01
C TYR A 106 -17.00 4.27 15.07
N LYS A 107 -16.71 3.59 13.95
CA LYS A 107 -17.70 3.10 12.99
C LYS A 107 -17.39 1.67 12.62
N SER A 108 -18.41 0.82 12.58
CA SER A 108 -18.25 -0.60 12.20
C SER A 108 -17.70 -0.77 10.77
N CYS A 109 -18.11 0.09 9.83
CA CYS A 109 -17.60 0.07 8.47
C CYS A 109 -16.10 0.36 8.38
N PHE A 110 -15.56 1.18 9.27
CA PHE A 110 -14.11 1.44 9.36
C PHE A 110 -13.35 0.18 9.75
N TRP A 111 -13.83 -0.52 10.76
CA TRP A 111 -13.23 -1.77 11.21
C TRP A 111 -13.32 -2.88 10.17
N GLN A 112 -14.47 -3.03 9.52
CA GLN A 112 -14.67 -4.00 8.43
C GLN A 112 -13.69 -3.76 7.28
N SER A 113 -13.60 -2.52 6.79
CA SER A 113 -12.65 -2.17 5.72
C SER A 113 -11.20 -2.36 6.14
N TYR A 114 -10.85 -2.07 7.41
CA TYR A 114 -9.53 -2.35 7.94
C TYR A 114 -9.19 -3.84 7.87
N GLN A 115 -10.11 -4.72 8.27
CA GLN A 115 -9.91 -6.17 8.16
C GLN A 115 -9.77 -6.63 6.71
N GLU A 116 -10.65 -6.18 5.81
CA GLU A 116 -10.62 -6.52 4.39
C GLU A 116 -9.29 -6.11 3.74
N VAL A 117 -8.84 -4.89 3.97
CA VAL A 117 -7.58 -4.38 3.41
C VAL A 117 -6.38 -5.17 3.95
N ASN A 118 -6.35 -5.48 5.24
CA ASN A 118 -5.29 -6.32 5.80
C ASN A 118 -5.27 -7.74 5.18
N LEU A 119 -6.43 -8.31 4.87
CA LEU A 119 -6.51 -9.59 4.16
C LEU A 119 -5.95 -9.50 2.73
N LEU A 120 -6.18 -8.39 2.02
CA LEU A 120 -5.58 -8.16 0.69
C LEU A 120 -4.05 -8.10 0.78
N PHE A 121 -3.51 -7.41 1.77
CA PHE A 121 -2.06 -7.36 2.01
C PHE A 121 -1.50 -8.75 2.37
N CYS A 122 -2.15 -9.46 3.27
CA CYS A 122 -1.77 -10.82 3.66
C CYS A 122 -1.74 -11.78 2.46
N LYS A 123 -2.74 -11.72 1.59
CA LYS A 123 -2.80 -12.50 0.36
C LYS A 123 -1.63 -12.18 -0.56
N LYS A 124 -1.33 -10.89 -0.78
CA LYS A 124 -0.22 -10.47 -1.63
C LYS A 124 1.14 -10.94 -1.10
N ILE A 125 1.36 -10.84 0.20
CA ILE A 125 2.58 -11.34 0.85
C ILE A 125 2.71 -12.86 0.64
N SER A 126 1.64 -13.61 0.88
CA SER A 126 1.64 -15.07 0.73
C SER A 126 1.89 -15.52 -0.71
N GLU A 127 1.38 -14.78 -1.71
CA GLU A 127 1.62 -15.04 -3.13
C GLU A 127 3.11 -14.85 -3.49
N LEU A 128 3.74 -13.80 -2.96
CA LEU A 128 5.15 -13.50 -3.21
C LEU A 128 6.07 -14.49 -2.52
N ASP A 129 5.76 -14.88 -1.30
CA ASP A 129 6.55 -15.85 -0.53
C ASP A 129 6.52 -17.24 -1.18
N ARG A 130 5.35 -17.71 -1.59
CA ARG A 130 5.21 -19.01 -2.32
C ARG A 130 6.03 -19.06 -3.61
N LYS A 131 6.13 -17.95 -4.35
CA LYS A 131 6.97 -17.87 -5.55
C LYS A 131 8.48 -17.92 -5.23
N SER A 132 8.85 -17.79 -3.98
CA SER A 132 10.25 -17.78 -3.52
C SER A 132 10.77 -19.20 -3.19
N VAL A 133 9.89 -20.20 -3.13
CA VAL A 133 10.17 -21.58 -2.66
C VAL A 133 10.27 -22.57 -3.84
N VAL A 134 10.34 -22.09 -5.07
CA VAL A 134 10.50 -22.95 -6.27
C VAL A 134 11.91 -22.87 -6.80
#